data_0034c6291e98ede6b610a5b55d47c137
#
_entry.id   0034c6291e98ede6b610a5b55d47c137
#
_cell.length_a   1.000
_cell.length_b   1.000
_cell.length_c   1.000
_cell.angle_alpha   90.00
_cell.angle_beta   90.00
_cell.angle_gamma   90.00
#
_symmetry.space_group_name_H-M   'P 1'
#
loop_
_entity.id
_entity.type
_entity.pdbx_description
1 polymer ?
#
loop_
_entity_poly.entity_id
_entity_poly.type
_entity_poly.pdbx_seq_one_letter_code
_entity_poly.pdbx_strand_id
1 'polypeptide(L)'
;MQKQGSLTDLIGGGGSGVKMNDGTIVFPVEGIKSNVAAGGTNTVSLIIYSLGNEGWTLSKGMSADGCSDPSVVEWEKDKLMMMTACDDGRRRVYESVDKRESWTEALGTLSRVWSNKKGEKVEIVGSGFTTATVGDDNKKVMLVTLPVYAKNGEENGNGKLHLWLTDNTHIVDIGPVSDEDAAASSLLYKSAGSGDKNDELIALYEKKGDGKPSSYGMVSVLLTEQ
;
A
#
# COMPACT_ATOMS: atom_id res chain seq x y z
N MET A 1 -30.17 0.46 -1.26
CA MET A 1 -29.30 -0.11 -2.31
C MET A 1 -28.67 1.07 -3.04
N GLN A 2 -27.43 1.45 -2.69
CA GLN A 2 -26.69 2.42 -3.50
C GLN A 2 -26.37 1.74 -4.83
N LYS A 3 -26.76 2.34 -5.94
CA LYS A 3 -26.34 1.91 -7.27
C LYS A 3 -24.80 2.02 -7.30
N GLN A 4 -24.11 0.91 -7.29
CA GLN A 4 -22.70 0.85 -7.66
C GLN A 4 -22.58 1.48 -9.05
N GLY A 5 -21.97 2.68 -9.13
CA GLY A 5 -21.64 3.27 -10.41
C GLY A 5 -20.81 2.26 -11.19
N SER A 6 -21.10 2.06 -12.46
CA SER A 6 -20.36 1.13 -13.30
C SER A 6 -18.89 1.56 -13.38
N LEU A 7 -17.99 0.63 -13.08
CA LEU A 7 -16.57 0.81 -13.39
C LEU A 7 -16.44 0.86 -14.93
N THR A 8 -15.71 1.85 -15.40
CA THR A 8 -15.50 2.09 -16.84
C THR A 8 -14.13 1.61 -17.28
N ASP A 9 -13.19 1.49 -16.36
CA ASP A 9 -11.82 1.05 -16.65
C ASP A 9 -11.17 0.43 -15.42
N LEU A 10 -10.14 -0.39 -15.62
CA LEU A 10 -9.31 -1.01 -14.60
C LEU A 10 -7.84 -0.83 -14.96
N ILE A 11 -7.05 -0.41 -13.96
CA ILE A 11 -5.60 -0.25 -14.09
C ILE A 11 -4.91 -1.01 -12.95
N GLY A 12 -3.68 -1.46 -13.18
CA GLY A 12 -2.87 -2.03 -12.10
C GLY A 12 -2.57 -0.99 -11.03
N GLY A 13 -2.77 -1.33 -9.77
CA GLY A 13 -2.59 -0.40 -8.65
C GLY A 13 -1.14 -0.23 -8.18
N GLY A 14 -0.15 -0.76 -8.92
CA GLY A 14 1.27 -0.63 -8.58
C GLY A 14 1.74 -1.47 -7.37
N GLY A 15 0.84 -1.95 -6.54
CA GLY A 15 1.17 -2.80 -5.40
C GLY A 15 1.43 -4.26 -5.79
N SER A 16 2.19 -4.97 -4.96
CA SER A 16 2.47 -6.39 -5.15
C SER A 16 1.23 -7.25 -4.96
N GLY A 17 1.16 -8.34 -5.72
CA GLY A 17 0.16 -9.40 -5.48
C GLY A 17 0.49 -10.21 -4.23
N VAL A 18 -0.52 -10.84 -3.66
CA VAL A 18 -0.43 -11.71 -2.49
C VAL A 18 -0.99 -13.09 -2.81
N LYS A 19 -0.27 -14.14 -2.41
CA LYS A 19 -0.81 -15.49 -2.37
C LYS A 19 -1.30 -15.79 -0.96
N MET A 20 -2.60 -15.95 -0.82
CA MET A 20 -3.24 -16.24 0.46
C MET A 20 -2.98 -17.68 0.92
N ASN A 21 -3.24 -17.93 2.20
CA ASN A 21 -3.08 -19.26 2.81
C ASN A 21 -3.98 -20.34 2.16
N ASP A 22 -5.14 -19.98 1.61
CA ASP A 22 -6.04 -20.87 0.88
C ASP A 22 -5.60 -21.12 -0.57
N GLY A 23 -4.49 -20.53 -1.01
CA GLY A 23 -3.94 -20.62 -2.36
C GLY A 23 -4.50 -19.60 -3.35
N THR A 24 -5.42 -18.74 -2.94
CA THR A 24 -5.93 -17.64 -3.77
C THR A 24 -4.82 -16.64 -4.07
N ILE A 25 -4.75 -16.19 -5.31
CA ILE A 25 -3.86 -15.11 -5.73
C ILE A 25 -4.70 -13.83 -5.80
N VAL A 26 -4.21 -12.77 -5.18
CA VAL A 26 -4.89 -11.47 -5.09
C VAL A 26 -3.99 -10.39 -5.63
N PHE A 27 -4.53 -9.49 -6.48
CA PHE A 27 -3.83 -8.29 -6.93
C PHE A 27 -4.66 -7.04 -6.65
N PRO A 28 -4.03 -5.97 -6.11
CA PRO A 28 -4.65 -4.67 -5.98
C PRO A 28 -4.75 -4.00 -7.36
N VAL A 29 -5.89 -3.39 -7.62
CA VAL A 29 -6.18 -2.67 -8.86
C VAL A 29 -6.92 -1.37 -8.57
N GLU A 30 -6.85 -0.44 -9.50
CA GLU A 30 -7.64 0.78 -9.49
C GLU A 30 -8.78 0.65 -10.48
N GLY A 31 -9.93 1.13 -10.08
CA GLY A 31 -11.10 1.26 -10.93
C GLY A 31 -11.44 2.71 -11.22
N ILE A 32 -11.78 3.02 -12.45
CA ILE A 32 -12.37 4.31 -12.82
C ILE A 32 -13.88 4.18 -12.76
N LYS A 33 -14.50 5.01 -11.94
CA LYS A 33 -15.95 5.03 -11.71
C LYS A 33 -16.55 6.30 -12.29
N SER A 34 -17.55 6.15 -13.15
CA SER A 34 -18.29 7.30 -13.68
C SER A 34 -19.06 8.00 -12.56
N ASN A 35 -18.86 9.29 -12.40
CA ASN A 35 -19.63 10.14 -11.52
C ASN A 35 -20.65 10.93 -12.33
N VAL A 36 -21.80 10.32 -12.58
CA VAL A 36 -22.87 10.90 -13.42
C VAL A 36 -23.38 12.22 -12.83
N ALA A 37 -23.36 12.39 -11.52
CA ALA A 37 -23.86 13.58 -10.85
C ALA A 37 -22.94 14.80 -10.97
N ALA A 38 -21.61 14.56 -11.05
CA ALA A 38 -20.61 15.62 -11.14
C ALA A 38 -20.03 15.80 -12.56
N GLY A 39 -20.43 14.96 -13.51
CA GLY A 39 -19.92 15.00 -14.89
C GLY A 39 -18.44 14.63 -15.01
N GLY A 40 -17.89 13.90 -14.04
CA GLY A 40 -16.49 13.49 -13.98
C GLY A 40 -16.30 12.00 -13.70
N THR A 41 -15.06 11.64 -13.36
CA THR A 41 -14.69 10.29 -12.95
C THR A 41 -14.05 10.32 -11.57
N ASN A 42 -14.22 9.25 -10.81
CA ASN A 42 -13.54 9.03 -9.54
C ASN A 42 -12.72 7.76 -9.61
N THR A 43 -11.53 7.79 -9.03
CA THR A 43 -10.72 6.58 -8.83
C THR A 43 -11.16 5.88 -7.55
N VAL A 44 -11.17 4.55 -7.58
CA VAL A 44 -11.40 3.68 -6.43
C VAL A 44 -10.40 2.55 -6.42
N SER A 45 -10.05 2.09 -5.24
CA SER A 45 -9.17 0.94 -5.04
C SER A 45 -9.98 -0.31 -4.73
N LEU A 46 -9.60 -1.42 -5.36
CA LEU A 46 -10.24 -2.72 -5.19
C LEU A 46 -9.24 -3.83 -5.52
N ILE A 47 -9.67 -5.07 -5.58
CA ILE A 47 -8.81 -6.21 -5.92
C ILE A 47 -9.41 -7.06 -7.04
N ILE A 48 -8.52 -7.72 -7.79
CA ILE A 48 -8.87 -8.92 -8.55
C ILE A 48 -8.25 -10.13 -7.86
N TYR A 49 -8.92 -11.26 -7.95
CA TYR A 49 -8.43 -12.51 -7.36
C TYR A 49 -8.75 -13.72 -8.21
N SER A 50 -7.97 -14.79 -8.04
CA SER A 50 -8.16 -16.08 -8.71
C SER A 50 -7.79 -17.21 -7.76
N LEU A 51 -8.60 -18.26 -7.73
CA LEU A 51 -8.35 -19.49 -6.99
C LEU A 51 -8.01 -20.63 -7.96
N GLY A 52 -6.78 -21.12 -7.87
CA GLY A 52 -6.31 -22.22 -8.72
C GLY A 52 -6.37 -21.89 -10.21
N ASN A 53 -7.07 -22.71 -10.98
CA ASN A 53 -7.26 -22.53 -12.43
C ASN A 53 -8.57 -21.79 -12.78
N GLU A 54 -9.27 -21.28 -11.79
CA GLU A 54 -10.45 -20.45 -12.02
C GLU A 54 -10.03 -19.11 -12.63
N GLY A 55 -10.91 -18.50 -13.40
CA GLY A 55 -10.66 -17.19 -13.98
C GLY A 55 -10.52 -16.10 -12.92
N TRP A 56 -10.08 -14.93 -13.33
CA TRP A 56 -9.99 -13.75 -12.49
C TRP A 56 -11.38 -13.20 -12.16
N THR A 57 -11.57 -12.86 -10.90
CA THR A 57 -12.80 -12.27 -10.37
C THR A 57 -12.48 -10.92 -9.75
N LEU A 58 -13.35 -9.94 -9.98
CA LEU A 58 -13.27 -8.62 -9.36
C LEU A 58 -14.02 -8.63 -8.03
N SER A 59 -13.45 -8.03 -6.97
CA SER A 59 -14.17 -7.86 -5.71
C SER A 59 -15.41 -6.98 -5.89
N LYS A 60 -16.46 -7.27 -5.14
CA LYS A 60 -17.70 -6.45 -5.15
C LYS A 60 -17.53 -5.15 -4.39
N GLY A 61 -16.75 -5.18 -3.30
CA GLY A 61 -16.42 -4.01 -2.51
C GLY A 61 -15.23 -3.25 -3.07
N MET A 62 -15.14 -1.98 -2.72
CA MET A 62 -14.08 -1.07 -3.11
C MET A 62 -13.87 0.01 -2.03
N SER A 63 -12.79 0.77 -2.14
CA SER A 63 -12.55 1.95 -1.30
C SER A 63 -13.60 3.05 -1.49
N ALA A 64 -13.48 4.12 -0.71
CA ALA A 64 -14.15 5.38 -1.01
C ALA A 64 -13.64 5.97 -2.34
N ASP A 65 -14.43 6.86 -2.92
CA ASP A 65 -14.06 7.62 -4.11
C ASP A 65 -12.82 8.50 -3.82
N GLY A 66 -11.95 8.67 -4.80
CA GLY A 66 -10.71 9.46 -4.68
C GLY A 66 -9.55 8.71 -4.01
N CYS A 67 -9.59 7.38 -3.94
CA CYS A 67 -8.52 6.56 -3.39
C CYS A 67 -7.86 5.72 -4.49
N SER A 68 -6.53 5.80 -4.58
CA SER A 68 -5.67 5.16 -5.59
C SER A 68 -4.49 4.42 -4.95
N ASP A 69 -3.57 3.92 -5.77
CA ASP A 69 -2.31 3.28 -5.36
C ASP A 69 -2.50 2.20 -4.28
N PRO A 70 -3.42 1.23 -4.47
CA PRO A 70 -3.68 0.21 -3.47
C PRO A 70 -2.52 -0.78 -3.32
N SER A 71 -2.24 -1.14 -2.07
CA SER A 71 -1.38 -2.26 -1.71
C SER A 71 -2.16 -3.20 -0.79
N VAL A 72 -1.96 -4.52 -0.90
CA VAL A 72 -2.76 -5.52 -0.18
C VAL A 72 -1.87 -6.54 0.52
N VAL A 73 -2.28 -6.97 1.72
CA VAL A 73 -1.65 -8.05 2.48
C VAL A 73 -2.70 -8.96 3.09
N GLU A 74 -2.36 -10.24 3.32
CA GLU A 74 -3.12 -11.12 4.19
C GLU A 74 -2.60 -10.96 5.62
N TRP A 75 -3.39 -10.32 6.49
CA TRP A 75 -3.00 -10.07 7.88
C TRP A 75 -3.21 -11.29 8.77
N GLU A 76 -4.41 -11.80 8.79
CA GLU A 76 -4.81 -13.01 9.48
C GLU A 76 -5.39 -13.98 8.45
N LYS A 77 -5.59 -15.23 8.84
CA LYS A 77 -6.20 -16.20 7.94
C LYS A 77 -7.52 -15.67 7.37
N ASP A 78 -7.61 -15.64 6.07
CA ASP A 78 -8.78 -15.15 5.31
C ASP A 78 -9.10 -13.65 5.49
N LYS A 79 -8.28 -12.89 6.21
CA LYS A 79 -8.44 -11.44 6.40
C LYS A 79 -7.44 -10.67 5.58
N LEU A 80 -7.92 -9.90 4.63
CA LEU A 80 -7.12 -8.98 3.83
C LEU A 80 -7.15 -7.58 4.41
N MET A 81 -6.02 -6.89 4.29
CA MET A 81 -5.91 -5.46 4.54
C MET A 81 -5.38 -4.79 3.27
N MET A 82 -6.02 -3.70 2.86
CA MET A 82 -5.67 -2.89 1.70
C MET A 82 -5.38 -1.46 2.16
N MET A 83 -4.20 -0.96 1.85
CA MET A 83 -3.82 0.43 2.08
C MET A 83 -3.94 1.20 0.77
N THR A 84 -4.51 2.39 0.82
CA THR A 84 -4.71 3.28 -0.34
C THR A 84 -4.25 4.69 -0.04
N ALA A 85 -3.86 5.44 -1.05
CA ALA A 85 -3.64 6.88 -0.97
C ALA A 85 -4.90 7.61 -1.45
N CYS A 86 -5.41 8.57 -0.68
CA CYS A 86 -6.68 9.25 -1.00
C CYS A 86 -6.48 10.76 -1.19
N ASP A 87 -7.32 11.38 -2.02
CA ASP A 87 -7.27 12.80 -2.41
C ASP A 87 -7.35 13.76 -1.22
N ASP A 88 -7.91 13.31 -0.08
CA ASP A 88 -7.96 14.08 1.15
C ASP A 88 -6.58 14.16 1.87
N GLY A 89 -5.54 13.63 1.26
CA GLY A 89 -4.17 13.64 1.77
C GLY A 89 -3.93 12.61 2.87
N ARG A 90 -4.75 11.60 2.95
CA ARG A 90 -4.62 10.50 3.92
C ARG A 90 -4.39 9.18 3.22
N ARG A 91 -3.69 8.29 3.91
CA ARG A 91 -3.71 6.88 3.59
C ARG A 91 -4.79 6.21 4.41
N ARG A 92 -5.71 5.56 3.74
CA ARG A 92 -6.78 4.80 4.38
C ARG A 92 -6.46 3.32 4.29
N VAL A 93 -6.80 2.61 5.35
CA VAL A 93 -6.69 1.16 5.41
C VAL A 93 -8.08 0.56 5.42
N TYR A 94 -8.31 -0.36 4.54
CA TYR A 94 -9.55 -1.13 4.44
C TYR A 94 -9.29 -2.58 4.83
N GLU A 95 -10.25 -3.21 5.47
CA GLU A 95 -10.20 -4.62 5.82
C GLU A 95 -11.36 -5.39 5.18
N SER A 96 -11.07 -6.60 4.77
CA SER A 96 -12.06 -7.58 4.30
C SER A 96 -11.95 -8.84 5.14
N VAL A 97 -13.05 -9.23 5.79
CA VAL A 97 -13.16 -10.43 6.65
C VAL A 97 -14.01 -11.53 6.01
N ASP A 98 -14.61 -11.24 4.87
CA ASP A 98 -15.49 -12.14 4.12
C ASP A 98 -14.82 -12.70 2.85
N LYS A 99 -13.53 -12.91 2.92
CA LYS A 99 -12.75 -13.47 1.81
C LYS A 99 -12.84 -12.63 0.52
N ARG A 100 -12.66 -11.30 0.65
CA ARG A 100 -12.47 -10.41 -0.52
C ARG A 100 -13.75 -9.77 -1.09
N GLU A 101 -14.92 -10.11 -0.57
CA GLU A 101 -16.18 -9.66 -1.16
C GLU A 101 -16.57 -8.24 -0.76
N SER A 102 -16.35 -7.85 0.51
CA SER A 102 -16.63 -6.50 1.01
C SER A 102 -15.40 -5.86 1.65
N TRP A 103 -15.36 -4.53 1.63
CA TRP A 103 -14.31 -3.74 2.23
C TRP A 103 -14.91 -2.71 3.18
N THR A 104 -14.38 -2.66 4.40
CA THR A 104 -14.72 -1.65 5.40
C THR A 104 -13.48 -0.90 5.81
N GLU A 105 -13.58 0.43 5.95
CA GLU A 105 -12.45 1.21 6.46
C GLU A 105 -12.14 0.79 7.90
N ALA A 106 -10.88 0.47 8.15
CA ALA A 106 -10.37 0.18 9.49
C ALA A 106 -10.36 1.48 10.31
N LEU A 107 -11.43 1.71 11.08
CA LEU A 107 -11.65 2.95 11.84
C LEU A 107 -10.69 3.15 13.02
N GLY A 108 -9.80 2.23 13.24
CA GLY A 108 -8.78 2.29 14.28
C GLY A 108 -7.61 3.22 13.94
N THR A 109 -6.50 2.98 14.60
CA THR A 109 -5.26 3.75 14.50
C THR A 109 -4.69 3.71 13.08
N LEU A 110 -4.77 2.57 12.39
CA LEU A 110 -4.13 2.37 11.09
C LEU A 110 -4.58 3.32 10.00
N SER A 111 -5.87 3.65 9.94
CA SER A 111 -6.42 4.48 8.85
C SER A 111 -6.22 5.99 9.05
N ARG A 112 -5.66 6.42 10.19
CA ARG A 112 -5.66 7.85 10.56
C ARG A 112 -4.29 8.45 10.85
N VAL A 113 -3.27 7.62 10.99
CA VAL A 113 -1.93 8.07 11.43
C VAL A 113 -1.06 8.50 10.26
N TRP A 114 -1.30 7.99 9.07
CA TRP A 114 -0.47 8.29 7.92
C TRP A 114 -1.09 9.37 7.04
N SER A 115 -0.27 10.40 6.75
CA SER A 115 -0.60 11.45 5.80
C SER A 115 0.45 11.47 4.70
N ASN A 116 0.03 11.71 3.48
CA ASN A 116 0.90 11.89 2.33
C ASN A 116 0.91 13.36 1.85
N LYS A 117 0.60 14.29 2.75
CA LYS A 117 0.67 15.72 2.46
C LYS A 117 2.11 16.20 2.45
N LYS A 118 2.46 16.96 1.43
CA LYS A 118 3.67 17.73 1.30
C LYS A 118 3.31 19.21 1.42
N GLY A 119 3.55 19.82 2.59
CA GLY A 119 3.04 21.15 2.89
C GLY A 119 1.51 21.18 2.85
N GLU A 120 0.92 22.02 1.99
CA GLU A 120 -0.52 22.11 1.76
C GLU A 120 -1.00 21.20 0.62
N LYS A 121 -0.08 20.61 -0.16
CA LYS A 121 -0.41 19.74 -1.29
C LYS A 121 -0.57 18.29 -0.86
N VAL A 122 -1.43 17.58 -1.55
CA VAL A 122 -1.54 16.12 -1.46
C VAL A 122 -0.50 15.51 -2.38
N GLU A 123 0.30 14.58 -1.86
CA GLU A 123 1.19 13.76 -2.67
C GLU A 123 0.68 12.31 -2.63
N ILE A 124 0.14 11.86 -3.76
CA ILE A 124 -0.37 10.51 -3.93
C ILE A 124 0.75 9.68 -4.54
N VAL A 125 1.23 8.69 -3.79
CA VAL A 125 2.28 7.75 -4.23
C VAL A 125 2.01 6.36 -3.67
N GLY A 126 2.37 5.34 -4.44
CA GLY A 126 2.29 3.94 -4.01
C GLY A 126 3.18 3.67 -2.81
N SER A 127 2.70 2.86 -1.88
CA SER A 127 3.41 2.45 -0.66
C SER A 127 3.81 0.98 -0.74
N GLY A 128 5.01 0.67 -0.27
CA GLY A 128 5.35 -0.70 0.08
C GLY A 128 4.51 -1.13 1.28
N PHE A 129 3.86 -2.29 1.16
CA PHE A 129 3.04 -2.87 2.23
C PHE A 129 3.19 -4.38 2.19
N THR A 130 3.74 -4.96 3.25
CA THR A 130 3.97 -6.40 3.35
C THR A 130 3.80 -6.88 4.79
N THR A 131 3.72 -8.19 4.98
CA THR A 131 3.78 -8.80 6.31
C THR A 131 5.12 -9.49 6.51
N ALA A 132 5.60 -9.47 7.73
CA ALA A 132 6.82 -10.16 8.16
C ALA A 132 6.58 -10.86 9.50
N THR A 133 7.49 -11.76 9.83
CA THR A 133 7.54 -12.40 11.15
C THR A 133 8.82 -11.95 11.82
N VAL A 134 8.72 -11.40 13.02
CA VAL A 134 9.86 -10.82 13.73
C VAL A 134 10.02 -11.40 15.13
N GLY A 135 11.25 -11.43 15.61
CA GLY A 135 11.60 -11.89 16.95
C GLY A 135 11.55 -13.43 17.11
N ASP A 136 12.07 -13.91 18.24
CA ASP A 136 12.14 -15.33 18.56
C ASP A 136 10.76 -15.95 18.79
N ASP A 137 9.76 -15.14 19.13
CA ASP A 137 8.37 -15.55 19.33
C ASP A 137 7.55 -15.56 18.02
N ASN A 138 8.20 -15.32 16.88
CA ASN A 138 7.60 -15.30 15.55
C ASN A 138 6.36 -14.38 15.46
N LYS A 139 6.46 -13.19 16.03
CA LYS A 139 5.38 -12.22 16.01
C LYS A 139 5.15 -11.69 14.59
N LYS A 140 3.93 -11.87 14.10
CA LYS A 140 3.54 -11.31 12.80
C LYS A 140 3.35 -9.81 12.90
N VAL A 141 3.92 -9.07 11.96
CA VAL A 141 3.82 -7.61 11.83
C VAL A 141 3.52 -7.21 10.40
N MET A 142 3.02 -6.01 10.22
CA MET A 142 2.95 -5.34 8.93
C MET A 142 4.07 -4.32 8.83
N LEU A 143 4.70 -4.25 7.67
CA LEU A 143 5.74 -3.29 7.31
C LEU A 143 5.21 -2.39 6.21
N VAL A 144 5.44 -1.09 6.36
CA VAL A 144 4.96 -0.06 5.44
C VAL A 144 6.10 0.89 5.10
N THR A 145 6.25 1.26 3.84
CA THR A 145 7.15 2.35 3.43
C THR A 145 6.37 3.55 2.94
N LEU A 146 6.72 4.73 3.46
CA LEU A 146 6.11 6.01 3.11
C LEU A 146 7.16 7.11 3.02
N PRO A 147 7.05 8.05 2.07
CA PRO A 147 7.80 9.30 2.14
C PRO A 147 7.36 10.12 3.36
N VAL A 148 8.32 10.63 4.11
CA VAL A 148 8.10 11.56 5.23
C VAL A 148 8.73 12.91 4.88
N TYR A 149 7.92 13.94 4.87
CA TYR A 149 8.32 15.30 4.51
C TYR A 149 8.64 16.12 5.75
N ALA A 150 9.67 16.96 5.66
CA ALA A 150 10.03 17.88 6.75
C ALA A 150 8.88 18.83 7.06
N LYS A 151 8.64 19.11 8.35
CA LYS A 151 7.52 19.96 8.82
C LYS A 151 7.65 21.45 8.46
N ASN A 152 8.78 21.87 7.93
CA ASN A 152 9.13 23.30 7.78
C ASN A 152 8.51 23.99 6.56
N GLY A 153 7.51 23.40 5.91
CA GLY A 153 6.72 24.08 4.89
C GLY A 153 7.47 24.50 3.62
N GLU A 154 8.72 24.10 3.46
CA GLU A 154 9.44 24.31 2.20
C GLU A 154 8.78 23.44 1.12
N GLU A 155 8.23 24.09 0.11
CA GLU A 155 7.61 23.40 -1.05
C GLU A 155 8.57 22.41 -1.76
N ASN A 156 9.86 22.52 -1.46
CA ASN A 156 10.94 21.68 -1.96
C ASN A 156 11.49 20.71 -0.91
N GLY A 157 10.80 20.50 0.22
CA GLY A 157 11.23 19.55 1.25
C GLY A 157 11.35 18.14 0.67
N ASN A 158 12.49 17.50 0.89
CA ASN A 158 12.74 16.13 0.45
C ASN A 158 11.93 15.16 1.30
N GLY A 159 11.18 14.29 0.63
CA GLY A 159 10.44 13.20 1.26
C GLY A 159 11.32 11.95 1.34
N LYS A 160 12.02 11.77 2.46
CA LYS A 160 12.78 10.54 2.68
C LYS A 160 11.83 9.37 2.89
N LEU A 161 12.15 8.24 2.29
CA LEU A 161 11.38 7.03 2.49
C LEU A 161 11.64 6.48 3.88
N HIS A 162 10.62 6.38 4.72
CA HIS A 162 10.69 5.76 6.04
C HIS A 162 10.07 4.37 6.02
N LEU A 163 10.64 3.48 6.81
CA LEU A 163 10.05 2.18 7.14
C LEU A 163 9.27 2.30 8.46
N TRP A 164 8.04 1.80 8.43
CA TRP A 164 7.15 1.73 9.58
C TRP A 164 6.81 0.29 9.89
N LEU A 165 6.66 -0.02 11.17
CA LEU A 165 6.23 -1.31 11.67
C LEU A 165 4.94 -1.15 12.47
N THR A 166 4.00 -2.07 12.28
CA THR A 166 2.78 -2.12 13.09
C THR A 166 2.34 -3.55 13.38
N ASP A 167 1.84 -3.78 14.59
CA ASP A 167 1.15 -5.01 15.00
C ASP A 167 -0.37 -4.87 14.95
N ASN A 168 -0.89 -3.91 14.19
CA ASN A 168 -2.29 -3.49 14.13
C ASN A 168 -2.81 -2.73 15.37
N THR A 169 -2.00 -2.61 16.41
CA THR A 169 -2.35 -1.88 17.64
C THR A 169 -1.40 -0.70 17.86
N HIS A 170 -0.12 -0.94 17.64
CA HIS A 170 0.95 0.04 17.79
C HIS A 170 1.60 0.30 16.44
N ILE A 171 2.08 1.52 16.24
CA ILE A 171 2.80 1.94 15.04
C ILE A 171 4.10 2.58 15.47
N VAL A 172 5.20 2.13 14.87
CA VAL A 172 6.54 2.61 15.15
C VAL A 172 7.21 3.02 13.86
N ASP A 173 7.78 4.22 13.83
CA ASP A 173 8.70 4.66 12.77
C ASP A 173 10.08 4.06 13.06
N ILE A 174 10.52 3.14 12.22
CA ILE A 174 11.84 2.51 12.31
C ILE A 174 12.92 3.50 11.85
N GLY A 175 12.58 4.37 10.90
CA GLY A 175 13.48 5.39 10.40
C GLY A 175 13.60 5.40 8.88
N PRO A 176 14.46 6.30 8.35
CA PRO A 176 14.65 6.45 6.92
C PRO A 176 15.41 5.26 6.32
N VAL A 177 14.93 4.79 5.17
CA VAL A 177 15.56 3.76 4.35
C VAL A 177 16.12 4.34 3.04
N SER A 178 15.91 5.61 2.78
CA SER A 178 16.52 6.36 1.68
C SER A 178 17.25 7.60 2.18
N ASP A 179 18.35 7.94 1.52
CA ASP A 179 19.05 9.21 1.73
C ASP A 179 18.50 10.32 0.82
N GLU A 180 17.89 9.90 -0.29
CA GLU A 180 17.36 10.80 -1.30
C GLU A 180 15.83 10.96 -1.17
N ASP A 181 15.31 11.93 -1.90
CA ASP A 181 13.88 12.14 -2.07
C ASP A 181 13.27 10.95 -2.83
N ALA A 182 12.25 10.35 -2.26
CA ALA A 182 11.59 9.17 -2.79
C ALA A 182 10.13 9.44 -3.17
N ALA A 183 9.64 8.70 -4.16
CA ALA A 183 8.25 8.68 -4.56
C ALA A 183 7.60 7.32 -4.19
N ALA A 184 7.07 6.62 -5.19
CA ALA A 184 6.46 5.31 -5.00
C ALA A 184 7.46 4.27 -4.51
N SER A 185 6.98 3.33 -3.71
CA SER A 185 7.81 2.27 -3.14
C SER A 185 7.07 0.94 -3.09
N SER A 186 7.85 -0.14 -3.00
CA SER A 186 7.38 -1.51 -2.79
C SER A 186 8.28 -2.21 -1.79
N LEU A 187 7.75 -3.19 -1.08
CA LEU A 187 8.45 -4.03 -0.12
C LEU A 187 8.33 -5.50 -0.51
N LEU A 188 9.43 -6.22 -0.36
CA LEU A 188 9.49 -7.67 -0.46
C LEU A 188 10.12 -8.23 0.80
N TYR A 189 9.39 -9.06 1.52
CA TYR A 189 9.89 -9.85 2.64
C TYR A 189 10.06 -11.32 2.21
N LYS A 190 11.23 -11.87 2.44
CA LYS A 190 11.56 -13.26 2.23
C LYS A 190 11.96 -13.87 3.56
N SER A 191 11.14 -14.76 4.08
CA SER A 191 11.49 -15.53 5.27
C SER A 191 12.63 -16.51 4.99
N ALA A 192 13.51 -16.66 5.96
CA ALA A 192 14.58 -17.65 5.91
C ALA A 192 13.98 -19.05 5.70
N GLY A 193 14.34 -19.67 4.60
CA GLY A 193 14.01 -21.07 4.33
C GLY A 193 14.96 -22.00 5.07
N SER A 194 14.74 -23.31 4.98
CA SER A 194 15.58 -24.33 5.65
C SER A 194 17.07 -24.31 5.25
N GLY A 195 17.50 -23.45 4.33
CA GLY A 195 18.88 -23.27 3.89
C GLY A 195 19.43 -21.86 4.02
N ASP A 196 18.60 -20.89 4.25
CA ASP A 196 18.98 -19.49 4.44
C ASP A 196 19.15 -19.18 5.93
N LYS A 197 20.14 -18.37 6.28
CA LYS A 197 20.45 -18.08 7.69
C LYS A 197 19.62 -16.92 8.26
N ASN A 198 19.16 -16.00 7.41
CA ASN A 198 18.49 -14.78 7.86
C ASN A 198 17.30 -14.46 6.94
N ASP A 199 16.30 -13.82 7.51
CA ASP A 199 15.23 -13.18 6.77
C ASP A 199 15.78 -12.01 5.95
N GLU A 200 15.17 -11.75 4.81
CA GLU A 200 15.54 -10.63 3.93
C GLU A 200 14.35 -9.70 3.74
N LEU A 201 14.56 -8.41 3.96
CA LEU A 201 13.63 -7.35 3.62
C LEU A 201 14.26 -6.45 2.57
N ILE A 202 13.61 -6.33 1.42
CA ILE A 202 14.06 -5.49 0.31
C ILE A 202 13.05 -4.36 0.12
N ALA A 203 13.54 -3.12 0.15
CA ALA A 203 12.78 -1.96 -0.28
C ALA A 203 13.19 -1.58 -1.70
N LEU A 204 12.21 -1.40 -2.57
CA LEU A 204 12.37 -0.85 -3.91
C LEU A 204 11.64 0.48 -3.95
N TYR A 205 12.28 1.54 -4.44
CA TYR A 205 11.63 2.84 -4.52
C TYR A 205 12.08 3.66 -5.73
N GLU A 206 11.21 4.57 -6.14
CA GLU A 206 11.54 5.59 -7.13
C GLU A 206 12.29 6.72 -6.45
N LYS A 207 13.52 6.97 -6.91
CA LYS A 207 14.29 8.14 -6.51
C LYS A 207 13.84 9.33 -7.36
N LYS A 208 13.39 10.40 -6.69
CA LYS A 208 13.11 11.67 -7.38
C LYS A 208 14.42 12.33 -7.79
N GLY A 209 14.53 12.72 -9.05
CA GLY A 209 15.71 13.43 -9.54
C GLY A 209 15.70 14.92 -9.15
N ASP A 210 16.81 15.61 -9.37
CA ASP A 210 17.07 17.01 -9.03
C ASP A 210 16.19 18.02 -9.83
N GLY A 211 14.88 17.86 -9.78
CA GLY A 211 13.90 18.78 -10.38
C GLY A 211 13.72 18.67 -11.88
N LYS A 212 14.31 17.68 -12.55
CA LYS A 212 14.08 17.40 -13.98
C LYS A 212 13.13 16.23 -14.16
N PRO A 213 12.07 16.36 -14.97
CA PRO A 213 11.08 15.30 -15.19
C PRO A 213 11.63 13.97 -15.74
N SER A 214 12.87 13.96 -16.21
CA SER A 214 13.49 12.83 -16.91
C SER A 214 14.46 12.00 -16.08
N SER A 215 14.55 12.19 -14.77
CA SER A 215 15.58 11.57 -13.94
C SER A 215 15.07 10.76 -12.76
N TYR A 216 13.89 10.15 -12.87
CA TYR A 216 13.49 9.13 -11.91
C TYR A 216 14.38 7.90 -12.07
N GLY A 217 15.03 7.49 -11.00
CA GLY A 217 15.79 6.25 -10.93
C GLY A 217 15.08 5.25 -10.01
N MET A 218 15.29 3.96 -10.27
CA MET A 218 14.86 2.91 -9.35
C MET A 218 16.03 2.54 -8.45
N VAL A 219 15.78 2.46 -7.14
CA VAL A 219 16.75 2.08 -6.13
C VAL A 219 16.24 0.87 -5.37
N SER A 220 17.09 -0.13 -5.17
CA SER A 220 16.82 -1.31 -4.36
C SER A 220 17.76 -1.31 -3.16
N VAL A 221 17.19 -1.46 -1.97
CA VAL A 221 17.93 -1.50 -0.70
C VAL A 221 17.58 -2.78 0.04
N LEU A 222 18.61 -3.56 0.39
CA LEU A 222 18.48 -4.68 1.32
C LEU A 222 18.54 -4.11 2.74
N LEU A 223 17.45 -4.27 3.48
CA LEU A 223 17.33 -3.85 4.87
C LEU A 223 17.72 -5.06 5.73
N THR A 224 18.93 -5.06 6.25
CA THR A 224 19.41 -6.08 7.21
C THR A 224 19.17 -5.61 8.63
N GLU A 225 19.02 -6.55 9.56
CA GLU A 225 19.09 -6.22 11.00
C GLU A 225 20.41 -5.50 11.30
N GLN A 226 20.31 -4.29 11.86
CA GLN A 226 21.43 -3.58 12.51
C GLN A 226 21.36 -3.80 13.99
#